data_8508d295defb43e7a0c3c3b21f1af8aa
#
_entry.id   8508d295defb43e7a0c3c3b21f1af8aa
#
_cell.length_a   1.000
_cell.length_b   1.000
_cell.length_c   1.000
_cell.angle_alpha   90.00
_cell.angle_beta   90.00
_cell.angle_gamma   90.00
#
_symmetry.space_group_name_H-M   'P 1'
#
loop_
_entity.id
_entity.type
_entity.pdbx_description
1 polymer ?
#
loop_
_entity_poly.entity_id
_entity_poly.type
_entity_poly.pdbx_seq_one_letter_code
_entity_poly.pdbx_strand_id
1 'polypeptide(L)'
;MLNHKRPRQTTWNYTDDRRGFIIEALDDIKRGEQVYDSYGKKCNSRFFLNYGFINLNNDANEVPIRVFYNPDDKFKQVKQEMIKDGADFKKFRVVDNMQERIM
;
A
#
# COMPACT_ATOMS: atom_id res chain seq x y z
N MET A 1 8.49 18.14 8.15
CA MET A 1 7.87 17.02 7.41
C MET A 1 6.38 17.00 7.75
N LEU A 2 5.48 16.87 6.77
CA LEU A 2 4.04 16.80 7.00
C LEU A 2 3.65 15.40 7.47
N ASN A 3 2.67 15.30 8.37
CA ASN A 3 2.12 14.02 8.82
C ASN A 3 1.18 13.43 7.77
N HIS A 4 0.93 12.14 7.88
CA HIS A 4 0.06 11.40 6.97
C HIS A 4 -1.43 11.54 7.32
N LYS A 5 -2.25 11.71 6.27
CA LYS A 5 -3.72 11.62 6.35
C LYS A 5 -4.30 11.03 5.06
N ARG A 6 -5.44 10.38 5.19
CA ARG A 6 -6.31 10.00 4.06
C ARG A 6 -7.76 10.37 4.37
N PRO A 7 -8.51 10.87 3.38
CA PRO A 7 -8.09 11.15 2.01
C PRO A 7 -7.00 12.22 1.92
N ARG A 8 -6.35 12.33 0.76
CA ARG A 8 -5.28 13.30 0.49
C ARG A 8 -5.79 14.72 0.64
N GLN A 9 -5.08 15.54 1.43
CA GLN A 9 -5.39 16.95 1.66
C GLN A 9 -4.51 17.90 0.84
N THR A 10 -3.31 17.42 0.49
CA THR A 10 -2.35 18.19 -0.30
C THR A 10 -1.84 17.39 -1.47
N THR A 11 -1.33 18.07 -2.48
CA THR A 11 -0.53 17.49 -3.55
C THR A 11 0.84 18.16 -3.58
N TRP A 12 1.79 17.56 -4.26
CA TRP A 12 3.13 18.10 -4.38
C TRP A 12 3.67 17.93 -5.79
N ASN A 13 4.51 18.86 -6.20
CA ASN A 13 5.18 18.84 -7.48
C ASN A 13 6.53 19.58 -7.39
N TYR A 14 7.32 19.45 -8.41
CA TYR A 14 8.50 20.29 -8.60
C TYR A 14 8.13 21.53 -9.40
N THR A 15 8.87 22.63 -9.20
CA THR A 15 8.84 23.78 -10.12
C THR A 15 9.32 23.36 -11.51
N ASP A 16 8.93 24.10 -12.55
CA ASP A 16 9.27 23.77 -13.95
C ASP A 16 10.79 23.69 -14.17
N ASP A 17 11.56 24.52 -13.48
CA ASP A 17 13.02 24.49 -13.48
C ASP A 17 13.65 23.43 -12.57
N ARG A 18 12.81 22.65 -11.85
CA ARG A 18 13.20 21.62 -10.87
C ARG A 18 14.10 22.10 -9.72
N ARG A 19 14.12 23.40 -9.44
CA ARG A 19 14.88 24.00 -8.34
C ARG A 19 14.08 24.13 -7.06
N GLY A 20 12.75 24.03 -7.15
CA GLY A 20 11.83 24.14 -6.03
C GLY A 20 10.90 22.94 -5.90
N PHE A 21 10.33 22.83 -4.71
CA PHE A 21 9.32 21.84 -4.36
C PHE A 21 8.08 22.58 -3.88
N ILE A 22 6.95 22.29 -4.49
CA ILE A 22 5.67 22.95 -4.21
C ILE A 22 4.75 21.94 -3.53
N ILE A 23 4.08 22.37 -2.46
CA ILE A 23 2.97 21.67 -1.84
C ILE A 23 1.75 22.57 -1.95
N GLU A 24 0.68 22.04 -2.56
CA GLU A 24 -0.57 22.75 -2.79
C GLU A 24 -1.68 22.09 -1.99
N ALA A 25 -2.52 22.90 -1.33
CA ALA A 25 -3.72 22.41 -0.68
C ALA A 25 -4.79 22.05 -1.73
N LEU A 26 -5.42 20.90 -1.57
CA LEU A 26 -6.54 20.46 -2.41
C LEU A 26 -7.88 20.96 -1.88
N ASP A 27 -7.95 21.22 -0.57
CA ASP A 27 -9.12 21.71 0.14
C ASP A 27 -8.72 22.87 1.04
N ASP A 28 -9.70 23.65 1.51
CA ASP A 28 -9.50 24.71 2.45
C ASP A 28 -8.97 24.19 3.79
N ILE A 29 -7.89 24.78 4.26
CA ILE A 29 -7.27 24.48 5.56
C ILE A 29 -7.44 25.70 6.45
N LYS A 30 -8.14 25.55 7.57
CA LYS A 30 -8.40 26.65 8.49
C LYS A 30 -7.14 27.01 9.30
N ARG A 31 -7.07 28.25 9.71
CA ARG A 31 -6.00 28.72 10.59
C ARG A 31 -5.92 27.88 11.86
N GLY A 32 -4.73 27.36 12.16
CA GLY A 32 -4.47 26.54 13.34
C GLY A 32 -4.65 25.02 13.09
N GLU A 33 -5.19 24.61 11.96
CA GLU A 33 -5.26 23.20 11.58
C GLU A 33 -3.91 22.68 11.09
N GLN A 34 -3.65 21.42 11.37
CA GLN A 34 -2.45 20.76 10.86
C GLN A 34 -2.61 20.48 9.36
N VAL A 35 -1.56 20.78 8.61
CA VAL A 35 -1.46 20.41 7.19
C VAL A 35 -0.91 18.99 7.08
N TYR A 36 -1.58 18.16 6.31
CA TYR A 36 -1.22 16.76 6.10
C TYR A 36 -0.84 16.49 4.64
N ASP A 37 0.09 15.57 4.47
CA ASP A 37 0.35 14.91 3.18
C ASP A 37 -0.21 13.49 3.18
N SER A 38 -0.21 12.85 2.03
CA SER A 38 -0.55 11.43 1.91
C SER A 38 0.68 10.62 1.51
N TYR A 39 1.09 9.69 2.38
CA TYR A 39 2.17 8.76 2.08
C TYR A 39 1.71 7.60 1.17
N GLY A 40 0.49 7.71 0.65
CA GLY A 40 -0.15 6.74 -0.22
C GLY A 40 -0.93 5.66 0.53
N LYS A 41 -1.54 4.79 -0.25
CA LYS A 41 -2.30 3.63 0.26
C LYS A 41 -1.32 2.48 0.56
N LYS A 42 -1.11 2.19 1.84
CA LYS A 42 -0.18 1.18 2.33
C LYS A 42 -0.79 0.40 3.49
N CYS A 43 -0.43 -0.87 3.62
CA CYS A 43 -0.78 -1.67 4.81
C CYS A 43 -0.03 -1.19 6.06
N ASN A 44 -0.56 -1.52 7.23
CA ASN A 44 0.02 -1.11 8.51
C ASN A 44 1.44 -1.63 8.73
N SER A 45 1.77 -2.80 8.22
CA SER A 45 3.14 -3.31 8.30
C SER A 45 4.15 -2.41 7.57
N ARG A 46 3.76 -1.83 6.43
CA ARG A 46 4.59 -0.86 5.70
C ARG A 46 4.63 0.51 6.39
N PHE A 47 3.51 0.97 6.94
CA PHE A 47 3.51 2.22 7.73
C PHE A 47 4.39 2.09 8.95
N PHE A 48 4.31 0.98 9.68
CA PHE A 48 5.15 0.74 10.84
C PHE A 48 6.63 0.66 10.48
N LEU A 49 6.97 -0.13 9.47
CA LEU A 49 8.37 -0.33 9.06
C LEU A 49 9.03 0.96 8.54
N ASN A 50 8.32 1.75 7.75
CA ASN A 50 8.90 2.90 7.08
C ASN A 50 8.75 4.21 7.86
N TYR A 51 7.74 4.33 8.72
CA TYR A 51 7.37 5.60 9.36
C TYR A 51 7.14 5.48 10.88
N GLY A 52 7.09 4.28 11.45
CA GLY A 52 6.96 4.06 12.89
C GLY A 52 5.55 4.24 13.45
N PHE A 53 4.50 4.24 12.62
CA PHE A 53 3.11 4.36 13.06
C PHE A 53 2.18 3.38 12.34
N ILE A 54 0.96 3.24 12.85
CA ILE A 54 -0.12 2.48 12.21
C ILE A 54 -1.40 3.31 12.15
N ASN A 55 -2.27 3.00 11.20
CA ASN A 55 -3.62 3.54 11.13
C ASN A 55 -4.61 2.52 11.70
N LEU A 56 -5.41 2.90 12.69
CA LEU A 56 -6.34 1.98 13.36
C LEU A 56 -7.42 1.42 12.41
N ASN A 57 -7.94 2.24 11.50
CA ASN A 57 -8.98 1.86 10.54
C ASN A 57 -8.41 1.84 9.11
N ASN A 58 -7.33 1.11 8.90
CA ASN A 58 -6.68 1.05 7.61
C ASN A 58 -7.39 0.06 6.67
N ASP A 59 -8.04 0.58 5.64
CA ASP A 59 -8.71 -0.17 4.58
C ASP A 59 -7.76 -0.81 3.56
N ALA A 60 -6.46 -0.61 3.74
CA ALA A 60 -5.40 -1.10 2.85
C ALA A 60 -4.55 -2.20 3.47
N ASN A 61 -5.00 -2.81 4.56
CA ASN A 61 -4.27 -3.91 5.18
C ASN A 61 -4.25 -5.13 4.27
N GLU A 62 -3.06 -5.68 4.09
CA GLU A 62 -2.81 -6.87 3.30
C GLU A 62 -1.73 -7.74 3.96
N VAL A 63 -1.83 -9.04 3.80
CA VAL A 63 -0.79 -9.99 4.21
C VAL A 63 -0.30 -10.72 2.96
N PRO A 64 0.99 -10.62 2.60
CA PRO A 64 1.54 -11.40 1.52
C PRO A 64 1.73 -12.87 1.97
N ILE A 65 1.23 -13.81 1.18
CA ILE A 65 1.44 -15.23 1.39
C ILE A 65 2.27 -15.77 0.22
N ARG A 66 3.23 -16.61 0.53
CA ARG A 66 3.96 -17.38 -0.47
C ARG A 66 3.49 -18.83 -0.40
N VAL A 67 3.00 -19.33 -1.52
CA VAL A 67 2.62 -20.75 -1.67
C VAL A 67 3.68 -21.41 -2.52
N PHE A 68 4.35 -22.39 -1.96
CA PHE A 68 5.39 -23.14 -2.64
C PHE A 68 4.80 -24.42 -3.25
N TYR A 69 5.37 -24.89 -4.34
CA TYR A 69 5.09 -26.22 -4.85
C TYR A 69 5.67 -27.27 -3.92
N ASN A 70 4.90 -28.31 -3.67
CA ASN A 70 5.45 -29.47 -2.99
C ASN A 70 6.53 -30.11 -3.89
N PRO A 71 7.76 -30.34 -3.38
CA PRO A 71 8.81 -31.00 -4.16
C PRO A 71 8.40 -32.34 -4.73
N ASP A 72 7.58 -33.09 -3.99
CA ASP A 72 7.10 -34.46 -4.34
C ASP A 72 5.80 -34.43 -5.17
N ASP A 73 5.31 -33.29 -5.60
CA ASP A 73 4.10 -33.17 -6.42
C ASP A 73 4.38 -33.68 -7.85
N LYS A 74 3.80 -34.82 -8.18
CA LYS A 74 3.93 -35.44 -9.53
C LYS A 74 3.43 -34.54 -10.66
N PHE A 75 2.62 -33.52 -10.37
CA PHE A 75 2.10 -32.58 -11.34
C PHE A 75 2.79 -31.22 -11.27
N LYS A 76 3.90 -31.10 -10.53
CA LYS A 76 4.63 -29.84 -10.34
C LYS A 76 4.95 -29.13 -11.67
N GLN A 77 5.50 -29.88 -12.62
CA GLN A 77 5.91 -29.34 -13.92
C GLN A 77 4.71 -28.78 -14.71
N VAL A 78 3.61 -29.53 -14.77
CA VAL A 78 2.38 -29.08 -15.44
C VAL A 78 1.81 -27.82 -14.77
N LYS A 79 1.81 -27.77 -13.44
CA LYS A 79 1.36 -26.59 -12.69
C LYS A 79 2.24 -25.37 -12.96
N GLN A 80 3.55 -25.54 -13.05
CA GLN A 80 4.48 -24.45 -13.40
C GLN A 80 4.25 -23.93 -14.81
N GLU A 81 4.05 -24.82 -15.79
CA GLU A 81 3.74 -24.45 -17.17
C GLU A 81 2.43 -23.68 -17.28
N MET A 82 1.39 -24.10 -16.55
CA MET A 82 0.09 -23.42 -16.52
C MET A 82 0.19 -21.98 -15.95
N ILE A 83 1.08 -21.76 -15.00
CA ILE A 83 1.26 -20.43 -14.38
C ILE A 83 2.17 -19.52 -15.21
N LYS A 84 2.91 -20.06 -16.17
CA LYS A 84 3.85 -19.36 -17.07
C LYS A 84 4.91 -18.50 -16.34
N ASP A 85 5.25 -18.85 -15.13
CA ASP A 85 5.98 -17.98 -14.21
C ASP A 85 7.39 -18.52 -13.91
N GLY A 86 7.69 -19.77 -14.26
CA GLY A 86 8.99 -20.41 -14.01
C GLY A 86 9.45 -20.39 -12.54
N ALA A 87 8.64 -19.85 -11.65
CA ALA A 87 8.97 -19.70 -10.25
C ALA A 87 8.51 -20.92 -9.43
N ASP A 88 9.29 -21.28 -8.41
CA ASP A 88 8.95 -22.36 -7.49
C ASP A 88 7.83 -22.03 -6.49
N PHE A 89 7.30 -20.80 -6.54
CA PHE A 89 6.24 -20.34 -5.66
C PHE A 89 5.33 -19.31 -6.33
N LYS A 90 4.10 -19.18 -5.85
CA LYS A 90 3.17 -18.12 -6.18
C LYS A 90 2.97 -17.18 -4.99
N LYS A 91 3.02 -15.89 -5.24
CA LYS A 91 2.78 -14.85 -4.22
C LYS A 91 1.35 -14.36 -4.31
N PHE A 92 0.62 -14.42 -3.21
CA PHE A 92 -0.73 -13.90 -3.06
C PHE A 92 -0.76 -12.77 -2.04
N ARG A 93 -1.74 -11.90 -2.16
CA ARG A 93 -2.05 -10.91 -1.14
C ARG A 93 -3.44 -11.19 -0.60
N VAL A 94 -3.53 -11.38 0.70
CA VAL A 94 -4.81 -11.43 1.40
C VAL A 94 -5.12 -10.03 1.90
N VAL A 95 -6.27 -9.51 1.46
CA VAL A 95 -6.76 -8.18 1.85
C VAL A 95 -7.93 -8.34 2.81
N ASP A 96 -8.01 -7.45 3.78
CA ASP A 96 -9.17 -7.37 4.66
C ASP A 96 -10.26 -6.54 3.98
N ASN A 97 -11.27 -7.23 3.47
CA ASN A 97 -12.41 -6.58 2.82
C ASN A 97 -13.49 -6.32 3.87
N MET A 98 -13.39 -5.20 4.55
CA MET A 98 -14.34 -4.82 5.61
C MET A 98 -15.80 -4.73 5.13
N GLN A 99 -16.03 -4.55 3.82
CA GLN A 99 -17.39 -4.47 3.25
C GLN A 99 -18.10 -5.83 3.24
N GLU A 100 -17.39 -6.94 3.21
CA GLU A 100 -17.99 -8.29 3.26
C GLU A 100 -18.32 -8.76 4.68
N ARG A 101 -17.83 -8.07 5.72
CA ARG A 101 -18.11 -8.42 7.12
C ARG A 101 -19.44 -7.87 7.66
N ILE A 102 -20.14 -7.02 6.91
CA ILE A 102 -21.41 -6.43 7.34
C ILE A 102 -22.63 -7.24 6.81
N MET A 103 -22.37 -8.29 6.11
CA MET A 103 -23.38 -9.30 5.81
C MET A 103 -23.21 -10.51 6.74
#